data_87fe0967add5c1e6789a8bd68800515a
#
_entry.id   87fe0967add5c1e6789a8bd68800515a
#
_cell.length_a   1.000
_cell.length_b   1.000
_cell.length_c   1.000
_cell.angle_alpha   90.00
_cell.angle_beta   90.00
_cell.angle_gamma   90.00
#
_symmetry.space_group_name_H-M   'P 1'
#
loop_
_entity.id
_entity.type
_entity.pdbx_description
1 polymer ?
#
loop_
_entity_poly.entity_id
_entity_poly.type
_entity_poly.pdbx_seq_one_letter_code
_entity_poly.pdbx_strand_id
1 'polypeptide(L)'
;MKKEEREVLLREKLCQMKEFERELTENGICYIAGVDEVGRGPLAGPVVAAAVVLPPDFSLLGVDDSKKLSEKKREALAAEIRELAWAIGIGKREPARIDEINILEATKEAMADAVQEAERLLRERFGQEAKIGHILFDAIHLDGLETPQTSLIHGDARSVSIAAASIIAKVTRDHQMIEYAGQYPDYSFEKNKGYGTRAHYEGI
;
A
#
# COMPACT_ATOMS: atom_id res chain seq x y z
N MET A 1 18.47 -5.94 -23.42
CA MET A 1 18.43 -4.50 -23.03
C MET A 1 19.64 -4.19 -22.17
N LYS A 2 20.42 -3.18 -22.52
CA LYS A 2 21.59 -2.75 -21.73
C LYS A 2 21.12 -2.16 -20.39
N LYS A 3 22.00 -2.16 -19.38
CA LYS A 3 21.68 -1.63 -18.02
C LYS A 3 21.24 -0.16 -18.07
N GLU A 4 21.94 0.64 -18.87
CA GLU A 4 21.66 2.07 -19.07
C GLU A 4 20.28 2.33 -19.70
N GLU A 5 19.92 1.58 -20.75
CA GLU A 5 18.60 1.67 -21.39
C GLU A 5 17.47 1.35 -20.41
N ARG A 6 17.69 0.34 -19.55
CA ARG A 6 16.71 -0.03 -18.51
C ARG A 6 16.54 1.06 -17.47
N GLU A 7 17.63 1.71 -17.07
CA GLU A 7 17.58 2.79 -16.08
C GLU A 7 16.83 4.00 -16.62
N VAL A 8 17.05 4.38 -17.90
CA VAL A 8 16.31 5.46 -18.56
C VAL A 8 14.80 5.18 -18.54
N LEU A 9 14.38 3.98 -18.93
CA LEU A 9 12.96 3.60 -18.91
C LEU A 9 12.34 3.64 -17.50
N LEU A 10 13.10 3.25 -16.46
CA LEU A 10 12.61 3.34 -15.09
C LEU A 10 12.48 4.78 -14.61
N ARG A 11 13.36 5.69 -15.02
CA ARG A 11 13.27 7.12 -14.73
C ARG A 11 12.06 7.76 -15.42
N GLU A 12 11.85 7.45 -16.70
CA GLU A 12 10.69 7.94 -17.46
C GLU A 12 9.38 7.46 -16.80
N LYS A 13 9.31 6.19 -16.44
CA LYS A 13 8.16 5.62 -15.75
C LYS A 13 7.90 6.32 -14.41
N LEU A 14 8.92 6.50 -13.57
CA LEU A 14 8.79 7.20 -12.31
C LEU A 14 8.29 8.64 -12.51
N CYS A 15 8.79 9.34 -13.53
CA CYS A 15 8.34 10.68 -13.87
C CYS A 15 6.83 10.71 -14.19
N GLN A 16 6.34 9.75 -15.00
CA GLN A 16 4.93 9.61 -15.32
C GLN A 16 4.09 9.28 -14.07
N MET A 17 4.55 8.37 -13.22
CA MET A 17 3.84 7.99 -11.99
C MET A 17 3.77 9.12 -10.95
N LYS A 18 4.57 10.17 -11.08
CA LYS A 18 4.56 11.35 -10.19
C LYS A 18 3.64 12.48 -10.68
N GLU A 19 2.90 12.30 -11.77
CA GLU A 19 2.08 13.38 -12.34
C GLU A 19 1.01 13.89 -11.40
N PHE A 20 0.28 13.00 -10.72
CA PHE A 20 -0.76 13.37 -9.76
C PHE A 20 -0.19 14.11 -8.55
N GLU A 21 0.89 13.58 -7.96
CA GLU A 21 1.55 14.21 -6.82
C GLU A 21 2.14 15.56 -7.18
N ARG A 22 2.70 15.70 -8.40
CA ARG A 22 3.24 16.97 -8.89
C ARG A 22 2.15 18.01 -9.08
N GLU A 23 1.03 17.66 -9.74
CA GLU A 23 -0.11 18.56 -9.92
C GLU A 23 -0.66 19.06 -8.59
N LEU A 24 -0.84 18.17 -7.61
CA LEU A 24 -1.30 18.52 -6.28
C LEU A 24 -0.30 19.44 -5.55
N THR A 25 1.00 19.15 -5.67
CA THR A 25 2.06 19.97 -5.08
C THR A 25 2.11 21.37 -5.70
N GLU A 26 1.99 21.50 -7.02
CA GLU A 26 1.90 22.76 -7.73
C GLU A 26 0.68 23.60 -7.31
N ASN A 27 -0.41 22.93 -6.86
CA ASN A 27 -1.59 23.56 -6.26
C ASN A 27 -1.45 23.84 -4.75
N GLY A 28 -0.24 23.71 -4.18
CA GLY A 28 0.06 24.07 -2.79
C GLY A 28 -0.22 22.96 -1.77
N ILE A 29 -0.50 21.74 -2.18
CA ILE A 29 -0.68 20.60 -1.27
C ILE A 29 0.69 20.06 -0.86
N CYS A 30 1.03 20.15 0.42
CA CYS A 30 2.34 19.73 0.94
C CYS A 30 2.43 18.22 1.20
N TYR A 31 1.39 17.61 1.75
CA TYR A 31 1.40 16.21 2.15
C TYR A 31 0.30 15.44 1.40
N ILE A 32 0.73 14.52 0.55
CA ILE A 32 -0.14 13.68 -0.29
C ILE A 32 0.06 12.24 0.14
N ALA A 33 -1.02 11.57 0.53
CA ALA A 33 -0.98 10.15 0.87
C ALA A 33 -1.48 9.30 -0.31
N GLY A 34 -0.72 8.29 -0.69
CA GLY A 34 -1.22 7.19 -1.52
C GLY A 34 -1.68 6.04 -0.64
N VAL A 35 -2.82 5.44 -0.97
CA VAL A 35 -3.43 4.36 -0.18
C VAL A 35 -3.78 3.18 -1.08
N ASP A 36 -3.41 1.98 -0.64
CA ASP A 36 -3.77 0.72 -1.29
C ASP A 36 -3.98 -0.38 -0.25
N GLU A 37 -4.68 -1.46 -0.65
CA GLU A 37 -4.96 -2.61 0.21
C GLU A 37 -4.50 -3.93 -0.41
N VAL A 38 -4.42 -4.94 0.44
CA VAL A 38 -4.20 -6.33 0.09
C VAL A 38 -5.00 -7.25 1.00
N GLY A 39 -5.53 -8.36 0.48
CA GLY A 39 -6.25 -9.34 1.28
C GLY A 39 -7.73 -9.47 0.96
N ARG A 40 -8.26 -8.77 -0.05
CA ARG A 40 -9.66 -8.90 -0.49
C ARG A 40 -9.96 -10.17 -1.27
N GLY A 41 -8.96 -10.71 -1.98
CA GLY A 41 -9.13 -11.90 -2.83
C GLY A 41 -8.78 -13.25 -2.19
N PRO A 42 -7.93 -13.35 -1.17
CA PRO A 42 -7.67 -14.61 -0.46
C PRO A 42 -8.90 -15.15 0.28
N LEU A 43 -8.92 -16.48 0.52
CA LEU A 43 -9.94 -17.16 1.32
C LEU A 43 -9.71 -16.99 2.83
N ALA A 44 -8.47 -16.77 3.25
CA ALA A 44 -8.08 -16.69 4.65
C ALA A 44 -7.08 -15.55 4.91
N GLY A 45 -7.05 -15.11 6.16
CA GLY A 45 -6.17 -14.06 6.66
C GLY A 45 -6.79 -12.66 6.64
N PRO A 46 -6.07 -11.67 7.17
CA PRO A 46 -6.57 -10.31 7.31
C PRO A 46 -6.60 -9.55 5.97
N VAL A 47 -7.39 -8.48 5.93
CA VAL A 47 -7.18 -7.37 5.00
C VAL A 47 -6.24 -6.36 5.63
N VAL A 48 -5.26 -5.90 4.86
CA VAL A 48 -4.25 -4.93 5.30
C VAL A 48 -4.24 -3.77 4.31
N ALA A 49 -4.26 -2.56 4.81
CA ALA A 49 -4.09 -1.33 4.02
C ALA A 49 -2.83 -0.58 4.47
N ALA A 50 -2.22 0.15 3.55
CA ALA A 50 -1.15 1.07 3.85
C ALA A 50 -1.48 2.46 3.30
N ALA A 51 -1.08 3.50 4.04
CA ALA A 51 -1.07 4.88 3.59
C ALA A 51 0.38 5.39 3.62
N VAL A 52 0.89 5.84 2.49
CA VAL A 52 2.29 6.27 2.36
C VAL A 52 2.35 7.72 1.89
N VAL A 53 3.06 8.54 2.64
CA VAL A 53 3.36 9.93 2.29
C VAL A 53 4.83 10.03 1.88
N LEU A 54 5.08 10.34 0.62
CA LEU A 54 6.41 10.44 0.05
C LEU A 54 6.89 11.91 0.01
N PRO A 55 8.22 12.17 0.11
CA PRO A 55 8.76 13.49 -0.14
C PRO A 55 8.63 13.87 -1.63
N PRO A 56 8.53 15.17 -1.98
CA PRO A 56 8.41 15.62 -3.38
C PRO A 56 9.59 15.20 -4.27
N ASP A 57 10.77 15.06 -3.69
CA ASP A 57 12.03 14.66 -4.36
C ASP A 57 12.24 13.14 -4.40
N PHE A 58 11.21 12.36 -4.00
CA PHE A 58 11.29 10.90 -4.05
C PHE A 58 11.73 10.40 -5.45
N SER A 59 12.76 9.56 -5.48
CA SER A 59 13.44 9.16 -6.71
C SER A 59 13.81 7.67 -6.79
N LEU A 60 13.21 6.83 -5.92
CA LEU A 60 13.45 5.39 -5.91
C LEU A 60 12.92 4.74 -7.20
N LEU A 61 13.85 4.14 -7.97
CA LEU A 61 13.52 3.53 -9.26
C LEU A 61 12.93 2.12 -9.08
N GLY A 62 11.94 1.83 -9.92
CA GLY A 62 11.37 0.50 -10.03
C GLY A 62 10.24 0.21 -9.06
N VAL A 63 9.74 1.24 -8.36
CA VAL A 63 8.44 1.22 -7.69
C VAL A 63 7.37 1.01 -8.78
N ASP A 64 6.46 0.06 -8.56
CA ASP A 64 5.42 -0.37 -9.51
C ASP A 64 4.34 -1.13 -8.74
N ASP A 65 3.24 -1.47 -9.40
CA ASP A 65 2.24 -2.42 -8.92
C ASP A 65 2.93 -3.65 -8.29
N SER A 66 2.62 -3.91 -7.02
CA SER A 66 3.28 -4.96 -6.23
C SER A 66 3.14 -6.35 -6.81
N LYS A 67 2.08 -6.61 -7.61
CA LYS A 67 1.81 -7.89 -8.28
C LYS A 67 2.76 -8.15 -9.45
N LYS A 68 3.35 -7.09 -10.04
CA LYS A 68 4.34 -7.18 -11.12
C LYS A 68 5.77 -7.41 -10.62
N LEU A 69 5.99 -7.25 -9.33
CA LEU A 69 7.29 -7.38 -8.71
C LEU A 69 7.52 -8.79 -8.15
N SER A 70 8.73 -9.32 -8.28
CA SER A 70 9.12 -10.52 -7.54
C SER A 70 9.16 -10.21 -6.02
N GLU A 71 8.96 -11.23 -5.18
CA GLU A 71 9.01 -11.10 -3.72
C GLU A 71 10.31 -10.43 -3.26
N LYS A 72 11.46 -10.91 -3.73
CA LYS A 72 12.77 -10.32 -3.41
C LYS A 72 12.86 -8.83 -3.76
N LYS A 73 12.29 -8.42 -4.90
CA LYS A 73 12.30 -7.01 -5.31
C LYS A 73 11.34 -6.17 -4.46
N ARG A 74 10.16 -6.72 -4.10
CA ARG A 74 9.22 -6.07 -3.19
C ARG A 74 9.83 -5.81 -1.82
N GLU A 75 10.49 -6.82 -1.24
CA GLU A 75 11.18 -6.68 0.05
C GLU A 75 12.24 -5.59 0.02
N ALA A 76 13.09 -5.57 -1.01
CA ALA A 76 14.11 -4.54 -1.15
C ALA A 76 13.49 -3.14 -1.28
N LEU A 77 12.49 -2.97 -2.14
CA LEU A 77 11.80 -1.70 -2.31
C LEU A 77 11.04 -1.27 -1.05
N ALA A 78 10.41 -2.21 -0.34
CA ALA A 78 9.72 -1.91 0.92
C ALA A 78 10.68 -1.38 1.99
N ALA A 79 11.90 -1.92 2.09
CA ALA A 79 12.93 -1.42 2.99
C ALA A 79 13.33 0.03 2.64
N GLU A 80 13.61 0.29 1.36
CA GLU A 80 13.98 1.63 0.88
C GLU A 80 12.81 2.64 1.03
N ILE A 81 11.56 2.23 0.75
CA ILE A 81 10.38 3.08 0.95
C ILE A 81 10.23 3.46 2.43
N ARG A 82 10.46 2.51 3.38
CA ARG A 82 10.40 2.80 4.82
C ARG A 82 11.44 3.83 5.28
N GLU A 83 12.61 3.85 4.66
CA GLU A 83 13.66 4.83 4.95
C GLU A 83 13.35 6.22 4.35
N LEU A 84 12.77 6.26 3.15
CA LEU A 84 12.58 7.49 2.40
C LEU A 84 11.25 8.19 2.68
N ALA A 85 10.19 7.45 3.02
CA ALA A 85 8.86 8.02 3.24
C ALA A 85 8.85 8.98 4.43
N TRP A 86 8.02 10.00 4.33
CA TRP A 86 7.76 10.92 5.44
C TRP A 86 6.89 10.29 6.52
N ALA A 87 5.90 9.50 6.10
CA ALA A 87 5.07 8.71 6.99
C ALA A 87 4.55 7.46 6.29
N ILE A 88 4.35 6.39 7.06
CA ILE A 88 3.73 5.14 6.63
C ILE A 88 2.78 4.68 7.72
N GLY A 89 1.49 4.76 7.45
CA GLY A 89 0.45 4.19 8.32
C GLY A 89 0.01 2.83 7.81
N ILE A 90 -0.28 1.92 8.74
CA ILE A 90 -0.82 0.59 8.46
C ILE A 90 -2.12 0.41 9.20
N GLY A 91 -3.15 -0.03 8.48
CA GLY A 91 -4.41 -0.46 9.06
C GLY A 91 -4.70 -1.91 8.72
N LYS A 92 -5.38 -2.61 9.62
CA LYS A 92 -5.65 -4.04 9.48
C LYS A 92 -7.00 -4.41 10.07
N ARG A 93 -7.69 -5.35 9.41
CA ARG A 93 -8.86 -6.03 9.97
C ARG A 93 -8.67 -7.54 9.89
N GLU A 94 -8.85 -8.18 11.03
CA GLU A 94 -8.75 -9.63 11.18
C GLU A 94 -9.98 -10.33 10.58
N PRO A 95 -9.89 -11.64 10.26
CA PRO A 95 -10.99 -12.41 9.68
C PRO A 95 -12.32 -12.28 10.42
N ALA A 96 -12.31 -12.29 11.75
CA ALA A 96 -13.53 -12.14 12.55
C ALA A 96 -14.27 -10.83 12.24
N ARG A 97 -13.54 -9.72 12.06
CA ARG A 97 -14.15 -8.44 11.69
C ARG A 97 -14.67 -8.44 10.26
N ILE A 98 -13.96 -9.12 9.34
CA ILE A 98 -14.42 -9.30 7.96
C ILE A 98 -15.75 -10.05 7.91
N ASP A 99 -15.89 -11.10 8.73
CA ASP A 99 -17.14 -11.90 8.82
C ASP A 99 -18.31 -11.07 9.37
N GLU A 100 -18.05 -10.14 10.28
CA GLU A 100 -19.07 -9.27 10.88
C GLU A 100 -19.62 -8.22 9.88
N ILE A 101 -18.74 -7.55 9.12
CA ILE A 101 -19.09 -6.35 8.35
C ILE A 101 -18.90 -6.49 6.85
N ASN A 102 -18.45 -7.61 6.35
CA ASN A 102 -17.98 -7.94 5.00
C ASN A 102 -16.62 -7.34 4.63
N ILE A 103 -16.02 -7.87 3.54
CA ILE A 103 -14.67 -7.49 3.10
C ILE A 103 -14.56 -6.03 2.63
N LEU A 104 -15.60 -5.45 2.03
CA LEU A 104 -15.55 -4.07 1.56
C LEU A 104 -15.49 -3.08 2.73
N GLU A 105 -16.36 -3.24 3.71
CA GLU A 105 -16.39 -2.35 4.88
C GLU A 105 -15.14 -2.56 5.76
N ALA A 106 -14.67 -3.80 5.91
CA ALA A 106 -13.40 -4.09 6.59
C ALA A 106 -12.20 -3.43 5.88
N THR A 107 -12.19 -3.40 4.55
CA THR A 107 -11.17 -2.70 3.76
C THR A 107 -11.21 -1.20 4.02
N LYS A 108 -12.40 -0.58 3.99
CA LYS A 108 -12.57 0.85 4.27
C LYS A 108 -12.10 1.21 5.68
N GLU A 109 -12.46 0.42 6.69
CA GLU A 109 -11.98 0.61 8.06
C GLU A 109 -10.44 0.51 8.14
N ALA A 110 -9.82 -0.48 7.47
CA ALA A 110 -8.37 -0.62 7.45
C ALA A 110 -7.68 0.57 6.76
N MET A 111 -8.24 1.06 5.65
CA MET A 111 -7.73 2.25 4.97
C MET A 111 -7.85 3.51 5.84
N ALA A 112 -8.97 3.69 6.54
CA ALA A 112 -9.15 4.83 7.44
C ALA A 112 -8.11 4.83 8.56
N ASP A 113 -7.88 3.68 9.20
CA ASP A 113 -6.84 3.55 10.23
C ASP A 113 -5.43 3.82 9.66
N ALA A 114 -5.13 3.33 8.46
CA ALA A 114 -3.84 3.59 7.81
C ALA A 114 -3.61 5.09 7.57
N VAL A 115 -4.63 5.82 7.11
CA VAL A 115 -4.57 7.27 6.92
C VAL A 115 -4.38 8.00 8.24
N GLN A 116 -5.13 7.65 9.28
CA GLN A 116 -5.01 8.25 10.60
C GLN A 116 -3.61 8.04 11.20
N GLU A 117 -3.07 6.84 11.08
CA GLU A 117 -1.73 6.53 11.56
C GLU A 117 -0.65 7.27 10.78
N ALA A 118 -0.77 7.37 9.44
CA ALA A 118 0.15 8.16 8.63
C ALA A 118 0.12 9.64 9.02
N GLU A 119 -1.07 10.20 9.27
CA GLU A 119 -1.19 11.60 9.71
C GLU A 119 -0.63 11.81 11.12
N ARG A 120 -0.82 10.87 12.04
CA ARG A 120 -0.21 10.90 13.38
C ARG A 120 1.32 10.97 13.28
N LEU A 121 1.94 10.12 12.44
CA LEU A 121 3.39 10.08 12.21
C LEU A 121 3.91 11.35 11.53
N LEU A 122 3.12 11.94 10.61
CA LEU A 122 3.45 13.25 10.03
C LEU A 122 3.52 14.34 11.09
N ARG A 123 2.54 14.40 12.01
CA ARG A 123 2.52 15.37 13.11
C ARG A 123 3.69 15.20 14.06
N GLU A 124 4.08 13.97 14.34
CA GLU A 124 5.28 13.69 15.16
C GLU A 124 6.56 14.18 14.49
N ARG A 125 6.65 14.05 13.17
CA ARG A 125 7.86 14.43 12.43
C ARG A 125 7.95 15.92 12.10
N PHE A 126 6.85 16.56 11.74
CA PHE A 126 6.81 17.91 11.18
C PHE A 126 6.04 18.93 12.03
N GLY A 127 5.51 18.53 13.18
CA GLY A 127 4.74 19.38 14.09
C GLY A 127 3.22 19.21 13.96
N GLN A 128 2.50 19.68 14.98
CA GLN A 128 1.06 19.44 15.15
C GLN A 128 0.18 19.97 14.02
N GLU A 129 0.66 20.96 13.27
CA GLU A 129 -0.05 21.54 12.11
C GLU A 129 0.09 20.70 10.82
N ALA A 130 0.99 19.71 10.82
CA ALA A 130 1.15 18.83 9.67
C ALA A 130 -0.07 17.91 9.54
N LYS A 131 -0.71 17.97 8.37
CA LYS A 131 -1.86 17.11 8.03
C LYS A 131 -1.80 16.69 6.57
N ILE A 132 -2.38 15.55 6.27
CA ILE A 132 -2.56 15.10 4.89
C ILE A 132 -3.53 16.06 4.21
N GLY A 133 -3.07 16.73 3.14
CA GLY A 133 -3.87 17.69 2.38
C GLY A 133 -4.67 17.06 1.24
N HIS A 134 -4.24 15.87 0.75
CA HIS A 134 -4.95 15.11 -0.28
C HIS A 134 -4.62 13.62 -0.19
N ILE A 135 -5.60 12.78 -0.51
CA ILE A 135 -5.43 11.31 -0.49
C ILE A 135 -5.71 10.74 -1.89
N LEU A 136 -4.80 9.92 -2.39
CA LEU A 136 -4.93 9.17 -3.63
C LEU A 136 -5.24 7.71 -3.28
N PHE A 137 -6.38 7.19 -3.70
CA PHE A 137 -6.80 5.79 -3.47
C PHE A 137 -6.73 4.96 -4.76
N ASP A 138 -6.40 3.67 -4.64
CA ASP A 138 -6.65 2.72 -5.72
C ASP A 138 -8.12 2.28 -5.71
N ALA A 139 -8.89 2.81 -6.67
CA ALA A 139 -10.27 2.46 -7.00
C ALA A 139 -11.33 2.52 -5.86
N ILE A 140 -10.97 2.96 -4.66
CA ILE A 140 -11.90 3.07 -3.52
C ILE A 140 -12.12 4.56 -3.18
N HIS A 141 -13.29 4.87 -2.64
CA HIS A 141 -13.63 6.15 -2.02
C HIS A 141 -14.06 5.90 -0.57
N LEU A 142 -13.53 6.69 0.36
CA LEU A 142 -13.93 6.61 1.77
C LEU A 142 -14.91 7.72 2.10
N ASP A 143 -16.14 7.33 2.40
CA ASP A 143 -17.15 8.26 2.86
C ASP A 143 -16.79 8.78 4.28
N GLY A 144 -17.08 10.04 4.55
CA GLY A 144 -16.88 10.66 5.88
C GLY A 144 -15.46 11.18 6.16
N LEU A 145 -14.52 11.09 5.22
CA LEU A 145 -13.24 11.80 5.32
C LEU A 145 -13.40 13.27 4.88
N GLU A 146 -12.95 14.20 5.73
CA GLU A 146 -12.92 15.64 5.40
C GLU A 146 -11.80 15.98 4.42
N THR A 147 -10.71 15.21 4.43
CA THR A 147 -9.57 15.41 3.53
C THR A 147 -9.97 15.13 2.08
N PRO A 148 -9.69 16.06 1.14
CA PRO A 148 -9.91 15.84 -0.28
C PRO A 148 -9.28 14.53 -0.77
N GLN A 149 -10.00 13.80 -1.62
CA GLN A 149 -9.55 12.50 -2.09
C GLN A 149 -9.82 12.31 -3.59
N THR A 150 -8.97 11.54 -4.23
CA THR A 150 -9.10 11.13 -5.63
C THR A 150 -8.94 9.61 -5.73
N SER A 151 -9.95 8.96 -6.34
CA SER A 151 -9.89 7.52 -6.62
C SER A 151 -9.37 7.30 -8.03
N LEU A 152 -8.31 6.54 -8.17
CA LEU A 152 -7.66 6.24 -9.45
C LEU A 152 -7.85 4.76 -9.79
N ILE A 153 -8.49 4.47 -10.91
CA ILE A 153 -8.54 3.11 -11.44
C ILE A 153 -7.13 2.70 -11.86
N HIS A 154 -6.63 1.56 -11.36
CA HIS A 154 -5.23 1.12 -11.48
C HIS A 154 -4.25 2.17 -10.94
N GLY A 155 -4.56 2.73 -9.79
CA GLY A 155 -3.77 3.76 -9.13
C GLY A 155 -2.35 3.31 -8.83
N ASP A 156 -2.17 2.04 -8.46
CA ASP A 156 -0.88 1.37 -8.22
C ASP A 156 0.08 1.37 -9.44
N ALA A 157 -0.44 1.56 -10.65
CA ALA A 157 0.33 1.71 -11.88
C ALA A 157 0.50 3.19 -12.31
N ARG A 158 -0.21 4.15 -11.69
CA ARG A 158 -0.35 5.54 -12.15
C ARG A 158 0.13 6.59 -11.14
N SER A 159 0.13 6.27 -9.85
CA SER A 159 0.60 7.14 -8.77
C SER A 159 1.73 6.45 -8.02
N VAL A 160 2.83 7.14 -7.82
CA VAL A 160 3.99 6.60 -7.10
C VAL A 160 3.67 6.37 -5.61
N SER A 161 2.85 7.21 -5.01
CA SER A 161 2.42 7.08 -3.61
C SER A 161 1.51 5.85 -3.42
N ILE A 162 0.58 5.60 -4.35
CA ILE A 162 -0.27 4.39 -4.32
C ILE A 162 0.58 3.14 -4.55
N ALA A 163 1.51 3.16 -5.51
CA ALA A 163 2.42 2.04 -5.75
C ALA A 163 3.30 1.71 -4.53
N ALA A 164 3.79 2.74 -3.85
CA ALA A 164 4.53 2.56 -2.61
C ALA A 164 3.63 1.93 -1.52
N ALA A 165 2.38 2.38 -1.38
CA ALA A 165 1.40 1.80 -0.46
C ALA A 165 1.10 0.33 -0.81
N SER A 166 0.91 0.01 -2.09
CA SER A 166 0.73 -1.36 -2.59
C SER A 166 1.88 -2.29 -2.15
N ILE A 167 3.13 -1.85 -2.32
CA ILE A 167 4.31 -2.61 -1.91
C ILE A 167 4.33 -2.81 -0.39
N ILE A 168 4.11 -1.75 0.39
CA ILE A 168 4.13 -1.81 1.85
C ILE A 168 3.00 -2.71 2.39
N ALA A 169 1.77 -2.54 1.93
CA ALA A 169 0.65 -3.39 2.32
C ALA A 169 0.92 -4.87 1.99
N LYS A 170 1.41 -5.14 0.77
CA LYS A 170 1.72 -6.49 0.30
C LYS A 170 2.79 -7.17 1.14
N VAL A 171 3.92 -6.52 1.41
CA VAL A 171 5.00 -7.07 2.22
C VAL A 171 4.52 -7.29 3.67
N THR A 172 3.79 -6.35 4.24
CA THR A 172 3.26 -6.45 5.60
C THR A 172 2.33 -7.65 5.74
N ARG A 173 1.38 -7.83 4.81
CA ARG A 173 0.47 -8.97 4.84
C ARG A 173 1.17 -10.30 4.57
N ASP A 174 2.10 -10.35 3.62
CA ASP A 174 2.83 -11.58 3.29
C ASP A 174 3.63 -12.08 4.50
N HIS A 175 4.28 -11.19 5.27
CA HIS A 175 4.94 -11.54 6.54
C HIS A 175 3.94 -12.09 7.56
N GLN A 176 2.79 -11.46 7.74
CA GLN A 176 1.75 -11.95 8.64
C GLN A 176 1.26 -13.36 8.25
N MET A 177 1.10 -13.64 6.96
CA MET A 177 0.70 -14.96 6.50
C MET A 177 1.80 -16.01 6.72
N ILE A 178 3.08 -15.62 6.69
CA ILE A 178 4.20 -16.50 7.07
C ILE A 178 4.17 -16.81 8.57
N GLU A 179 3.87 -15.82 9.42
CA GLU A 179 3.69 -16.04 10.86
C GLU A 179 2.50 -16.99 11.14
N TYR A 180 1.39 -16.83 10.42
CA TYR A 180 0.25 -17.74 10.53
C TYR A 180 0.56 -19.15 10.05
N ALA A 181 1.47 -19.36 9.11
CA ALA A 181 1.91 -20.71 8.72
C ALA A 181 2.52 -21.48 9.87
N GLY A 182 3.19 -20.80 10.80
CA GLY A 182 3.70 -21.42 12.04
C GLY A 182 2.61 -21.84 13.02
N GLN A 183 1.47 -21.13 13.02
CA GLN A 183 0.32 -21.43 13.88
C GLN A 183 -0.64 -22.45 13.24
N TYR A 184 -0.72 -22.46 11.93
CA TYR A 184 -1.65 -23.25 11.12
C TYR A 184 -0.89 -23.98 9.98
N PRO A 185 -0.07 -25.00 10.31
CA PRO A 185 0.87 -25.63 9.36
C PRO A 185 0.17 -26.35 8.19
N ASP A 186 -1.07 -26.83 8.40
CA ASP A 186 -1.79 -27.62 7.40
C ASP A 186 -2.28 -26.81 6.20
N TYR A 187 -2.33 -25.46 6.30
CA TYR A 187 -2.88 -24.59 5.27
C TYR A 187 -1.85 -24.05 4.27
N SER A 188 -0.57 -24.31 4.48
CA SER A 188 0.55 -23.84 3.60
C SER A 188 0.57 -22.33 3.35
N PHE A 189 0.24 -21.51 4.35
CA PHE A 189 0.12 -20.05 4.23
C PHE A 189 1.44 -19.37 3.84
N GLU A 190 2.59 -19.98 4.14
CA GLU A 190 3.90 -19.49 3.75
C GLU A 190 4.07 -19.44 2.21
N LYS A 191 3.32 -20.28 1.47
CA LYS A 191 3.34 -20.34 0.01
C LYS A 191 2.17 -19.63 -0.62
N ASN A 192 0.96 -19.95 -0.17
CA ASN A 192 -0.26 -19.48 -0.82
C ASN A 192 -0.78 -18.13 -0.28
N LYS A 193 -0.24 -17.62 0.84
CA LYS A 193 -0.66 -16.34 1.45
C LYS A 193 -2.18 -16.23 1.67
N GLY A 194 -2.86 -17.37 1.88
CA GLY A 194 -4.29 -17.48 2.05
C GLY A 194 -5.11 -17.56 0.77
N TYR A 195 -4.49 -17.52 -0.42
CA TYR A 195 -5.20 -17.71 -1.68
C TYR A 195 -5.66 -19.17 -1.87
N GLY A 196 -6.77 -19.36 -2.57
CA GLY A 196 -7.38 -20.66 -2.84
C GLY A 196 -6.57 -21.51 -3.82
N THR A 197 -5.40 -21.97 -3.40
CA THR A 197 -4.60 -22.95 -4.11
C THR A 197 -5.07 -24.37 -3.76
N ARG A 198 -4.69 -25.36 -4.57
CA ARG A 198 -5.00 -26.76 -4.29
C ARG A 198 -4.55 -27.17 -2.88
N ALA A 199 -3.33 -26.81 -2.49
CA ALA A 199 -2.80 -27.12 -1.15
C ALA A 199 -3.61 -26.47 -0.02
N HIS A 200 -4.14 -25.24 -0.23
CA HIS A 200 -5.01 -24.60 0.74
C HIS A 200 -6.35 -25.33 0.89
N TYR A 201 -6.97 -25.72 -0.23
CA TYR A 201 -8.23 -26.50 -0.17
C TYR A 201 -8.04 -27.89 0.42
N GLU A 202 -6.88 -28.53 0.25
CA GLU A 202 -6.55 -29.81 0.86
C GLU A 202 -6.32 -29.70 2.37
N GLY A 203 -5.99 -28.51 2.88
CA GLY A 203 -5.81 -28.21 4.31
C GLY A 203 -7.13 -27.83 5.04
N ILE A 204 -8.17 -27.45 4.29
CA ILE A 204 -9.50 -27.12 4.84
C ILE A 204 -10.27 -28.42 5.12
#